data_9548244d006431fa729f04fa208329ad
#
_entry.id   9548244d006431fa729f04fa208329ad
#
_cell.length_a   1.000
_cell.length_b   1.000
_cell.length_c   1.000
_cell.angle_alpha   90.00
_cell.angle_beta   90.00
_cell.angle_gamma   90.00
#
_symmetry.space_group_name_H-M   'P 1'
#
loop_
_entity.id
_entity.type
_entity.pdbx_description
1 polymer ?
#
loop_
_entity_poly.entity_id
_entity_poly.type
_entity_poly.pdbx_seq_one_letter_code
_entity_poly.pdbx_strand_id
1 'polypeptide(L)'
;MKPHLWLIQFVGLIVPNRLRADWRQEWEAELRCREAMLAEWERLDWKTKLDLLRRSTSAFWDALWLQPKRLEDEMFQDLRYGFRMLLKNPGFTAVIVLTLALGIGANAALFSIVNGVLLNPLPYPQPDQLITLHQSKPNFATGAIPYPNFLDWKKENRTFSSMAISRGASFSLFGAGEPEQVDGRRVSAEFFSVLGVQPALGRNFAPGEDARGAGPVVLISADLWQRKFGASSDVIGKSLTLDDKSYAIIGVLPSSFNLYRGTDVYMPIGKWRNLTEDEMNVINSLLVDSSKTPKEFE
;
A
#
# COMPACT_ATOMS: atom_id res chain seq x y z
N MET A 1 41.22 -46.09 24.94
CA MET A 1 40.87 -45.68 23.52
C MET A 1 41.80 -44.57 23.09
N LYS A 2 42.37 -44.64 21.90
CA LYS A 2 43.30 -43.61 21.39
C LYS A 2 42.50 -42.37 21.00
N PRO A 3 42.84 -41.19 21.47
CA PRO A 3 41.97 -39.99 21.32
C PRO A 3 41.76 -39.54 19.83
N HIS A 4 42.73 -39.77 18.97
CA HIS A 4 42.63 -39.44 17.54
C HIS A 4 41.64 -40.35 16.76
N LEU A 5 41.52 -41.64 17.17
CA LEU A 5 40.52 -42.56 16.59
C LEU A 5 39.11 -42.25 17.09
N TRP A 6 38.95 -41.79 18.34
CA TRP A 6 37.70 -41.40 18.87
C TRP A 6 37.12 -40.15 18.16
N LEU A 7 38.02 -39.21 17.79
CA LEU A 7 37.65 -38.02 16.98
C LEU A 7 37.07 -38.41 15.61
N ILE A 8 37.65 -39.40 14.91
CA ILE A 8 37.13 -39.89 13.62
C ILE A 8 35.74 -40.50 13.77
N GLN A 9 35.50 -41.23 14.86
CA GLN A 9 34.16 -41.77 15.13
C GLN A 9 33.13 -40.67 15.34
N PHE A 10 33.50 -39.56 16.02
CA PHE A 10 32.64 -38.42 16.26
C PHE A 10 32.38 -37.60 14.99
N VAL A 11 33.42 -37.27 14.23
CA VAL A 11 33.32 -36.57 12.95
C VAL A 11 32.54 -37.40 11.93
N GLY A 12 32.68 -38.70 11.96
CA GLY A 12 31.92 -39.63 11.11
C GLY A 12 30.40 -39.59 11.32
N LEU A 13 29.87 -38.94 12.42
CA LEU A 13 28.42 -38.68 12.57
C LEU A 13 27.93 -37.62 11.59
N ILE A 14 28.81 -36.71 11.18
CA ILE A 14 28.50 -35.62 10.23
C ILE A 14 28.45 -36.18 8.80
N VAL A 15 29.19 -37.25 8.50
CA VAL A 15 29.25 -37.89 7.16
C VAL A 15 27.92 -38.60 6.86
N PRO A 16 27.37 -38.43 5.62
CA PRO A 16 26.15 -39.13 5.21
C PRO A 16 26.21 -40.64 5.39
N ASN A 17 25.09 -41.24 5.83
CA ASN A 17 25.03 -42.66 6.26
C ASN A 17 25.62 -43.66 5.23
N ARG A 18 25.45 -43.40 3.93
CA ARG A 18 25.93 -44.27 2.86
C ARG A 18 27.46 -44.30 2.69
N LEU A 19 28.15 -43.21 3.02
CA LEU A 19 29.62 -43.11 2.92
C LEU A 19 30.30 -43.25 4.26
N ARG A 20 29.55 -43.24 5.35
CA ARG A 20 30.10 -43.23 6.70
C ARG A 20 31.01 -44.43 6.99
N ALA A 21 30.66 -45.61 6.48
CA ALA A 21 31.44 -46.82 6.67
C ALA A 21 32.78 -46.75 5.96
N ASP A 22 32.75 -46.42 4.65
CA ASP A 22 33.95 -46.35 3.79
C ASP A 22 34.85 -45.21 4.25
N TRP A 23 34.28 -44.01 4.50
CA TRP A 23 35.00 -42.84 5.00
C TRP A 23 35.69 -43.12 6.35
N ARG A 24 35.03 -43.80 7.28
CA ARG A 24 35.61 -44.16 8.58
C ARG A 24 36.75 -45.18 8.37
N GLN A 25 36.55 -46.17 7.55
CA GLN A 25 37.55 -47.17 7.25
C GLN A 25 38.82 -46.58 6.65
N GLU A 26 38.66 -45.65 5.75
CA GLU A 26 39.76 -44.95 5.08
C GLU A 26 40.56 -44.08 6.08
N TRP A 27 39.90 -43.25 6.85
CA TRP A 27 40.54 -42.40 7.83
C TRP A 27 41.15 -43.18 9.02
N GLU A 28 40.53 -44.23 9.45
CA GLU A 28 41.09 -45.10 10.47
C GLU A 28 42.33 -45.88 9.95
N ALA A 29 42.31 -46.33 8.73
CA ALA A 29 43.45 -47.00 8.10
C ALA A 29 44.65 -46.04 7.95
N GLU A 30 44.40 -44.78 7.47
CA GLU A 30 45.46 -43.77 7.33
C GLU A 30 46.11 -43.42 8.66
N LEU A 31 45.30 -43.21 9.72
CA LEU A 31 45.83 -42.86 11.03
C LEU A 31 46.58 -44.05 11.68
N ARG A 32 46.10 -45.28 11.51
CA ARG A 32 46.81 -46.49 12.01
C ARG A 32 48.12 -46.73 11.27
N CYS A 33 48.13 -46.57 9.95
CA CYS A 33 49.36 -46.70 9.14
C CYS A 33 50.42 -45.69 9.58
N ARG A 34 50.01 -44.44 9.80
CA ARG A 34 50.89 -43.37 10.26
C ARG A 34 51.38 -43.59 11.70
N GLU A 35 50.53 -44.06 12.58
CA GLU A 35 50.91 -44.43 13.95
C GLU A 35 51.96 -45.59 13.93
N ALA A 36 51.77 -46.59 13.07
CA ALA A 36 52.71 -47.71 12.93
C ALA A 36 54.09 -47.22 12.42
N MET A 37 54.10 -46.33 11.39
CA MET A 37 55.35 -45.73 10.89
C MET A 37 56.10 -44.93 11.96
N LEU A 38 55.37 -44.14 12.76
CA LEU A 38 55.95 -43.33 13.84
C LEU A 38 56.46 -44.20 15.01
N ALA A 39 55.84 -45.34 15.28
CA ALA A 39 56.29 -46.31 16.26
C ALA A 39 57.56 -47.02 15.85
N GLU A 40 57.71 -47.40 14.57
CA GLU A 40 58.87 -48.03 14.00
C GLU A 40 60.13 -47.14 14.05
N TRP A 41 59.93 -45.79 14.01
CA TRP A 41 61.00 -44.80 14.07
C TRP A 41 61.32 -44.32 15.49
N GLU A 42 60.80 -44.94 16.53
CA GLU A 42 60.93 -44.58 17.99
C GLU A 42 60.65 -43.10 18.28
N ARG A 43 59.83 -42.46 17.47
CA ARG A 43 59.48 -41.03 17.61
C ARG A 43 58.05 -40.80 18.17
N LEU A 44 57.53 -41.66 19.01
CA LEU A 44 56.22 -41.50 19.66
C LEU A 44 56.29 -40.52 20.86
N ASP A 45 56.78 -39.32 20.61
CA ASP A 45 56.83 -38.20 21.59
C ASP A 45 55.47 -37.50 21.65
N TRP A 46 55.25 -36.69 22.67
CA TRP A 46 54.02 -35.93 22.86
C TRP A 46 53.71 -35.03 21.68
N LYS A 47 54.70 -34.48 21.00
CA LYS A 47 54.57 -33.61 19.77
C LYS A 47 53.95 -34.40 18.61
N THR A 48 54.34 -35.64 18.40
CA THR A 48 53.80 -36.52 17.36
C THR A 48 52.36 -36.98 17.64
N LYS A 49 52.02 -37.16 18.92
CA LYS A 49 50.62 -37.36 19.34
C LYS A 49 49.73 -36.15 19.08
N LEU A 50 50.29 -34.94 19.24
CA LEU A 50 49.58 -33.70 18.94
C LEU A 50 49.39 -33.53 17.43
N ASP A 51 50.37 -33.93 16.62
CA ASP A 51 50.26 -33.89 15.13
C ASP A 51 49.19 -34.87 14.61
N LEU A 52 49.09 -36.06 15.21
CA LEU A 52 48.01 -36.99 14.90
C LEU A 52 46.62 -36.44 15.24
N LEU A 53 46.49 -35.72 16.35
CA LEU A 53 45.25 -35.03 16.71
C LEU A 53 44.93 -33.89 15.76
N ARG A 54 45.95 -33.08 15.41
CA ARG A 54 45.79 -31.98 14.46
C ARG A 54 45.35 -32.47 13.07
N ARG A 55 45.86 -33.61 12.65
CA ARG A 55 45.47 -34.23 11.37
C ARG A 55 44.05 -34.82 11.44
N SER A 56 43.64 -35.34 12.58
CA SER A 56 42.25 -35.77 12.81
C SER A 56 41.24 -34.64 12.69
N THR A 57 41.67 -33.38 12.90
CA THR A 57 40.78 -32.21 12.70
C THR A 57 40.59 -31.89 11.21
N SER A 58 41.53 -32.28 10.32
CA SER A 58 41.34 -32.11 8.88
C SER A 58 40.24 -33.04 8.32
N ALA A 59 39.97 -34.16 8.97
CA ALA A 59 38.85 -35.02 8.66
C ALA A 59 37.49 -34.32 8.82
N PHE A 60 37.40 -33.28 9.71
CA PHE A 60 36.23 -32.48 9.86
C PHE A 60 35.92 -31.63 8.61
N TRP A 61 36.96 -31.04 8.00
CA TRP A 61 36.80 -30.28 6.77
C TRP A 61 36.43 -31.18 5.61
N ASP A 62 37.01 -32.36 5.51
CA ASP A 62 36.70 -33.35 4.49
C ASP A 62 35.22 -33.82 4.63
N ALA A 63 34.80 -34.14 5.86
CA ALA A 63 33.41 -34.48 6.13
C ALA A 63 32.41 -33.33 5.78
N LEU A 64 32.83 -32.08 5.98
CA LEU A 64 32.02 -30.89 5.66
C LEU A 64 31.92 -30.66 4.15
N TRP A 65 33.03 -30.88 3.42
CA TRP A 65 33.08 -30.76 1.94
C TRP A 65 32.30 -31.85 1.21
N LEU A 66 32.12 -33.03 1.82
CA LEU A 66 31.31 -34.10 1.28
C LEU A 66 29.80 -33.82 1.34
N GLN A 67 29.37 -32.88 2.18
CA GLN A 67 27.95 -32.52 2.36
C GLN A 67 27.29 -31.74 1.18
N PRO A 68 27.86 -30.65 0.60
CA PRO A 68 27.16 -29.80 -0.34
C PRO A 68 26.80 -30.45 -1.65
N LYS A 69 27.73 -31.23 -2.24
CA LYS A 69 27.53 -31.80 -3.57
C LYS A 69 26.43 -32.86 -3.65
N ARG A 70 26.07 -33.48 -2.52
CA ARG A 70 25.06 -34.53 -2.48
C ARG A 70 23.67 -34.06 -2.20
N LEU A 71 23.50 -32.99 -1.39
CA LEU A 71 22.19 -32.40 -1.17
C LEU A 71 21.59 -31.87 -2.48
N GLU A 72 22.43 -31.36 -3.37
CA GLU A 72 22.01 -30.94 -4.70
C GLU A 72 21.56 -32.11 -5.57
N ASP A 73 22.36 -33.18 -5.65
CA ASP A 73 22.04 -34.34 -6.49
C ASP A 73 20.83 -35.15 -5.99
N GLU A 74 20.71 -35.34 -4.66
CA GLU A 74 19.54 -36.02 -4.06
C GLU A 74 18.27 -35.15 -4.22
N MET A 75 18.36 -33.85 -4.03
CA MET A 75 17.25 -32.93 -4.20
C MET A 75 16.77 -32.85 -5.65
N PHE A 76 17.68 -32.85 -6.63
CA PHE A 76 17.33 -32.90 -8.05
C PHE A 76 16.69 -34.24 -8.45
N GLN A 77 17.19 -35.36 -7.91
CA GLN A 77 16.59 -36.67 -8.15
C GLN A 77 15.20 -36.79 -7.56
N ASP A 78 14.99 -36.30 -6.32
CA ASP A 78 13.70 -36.31 -5.64
C ASP A 78 12.69 -35.39 -6.33
N LEU A 79 13.12 -34.21 -6.77
CA LEU A 79 12.30 -33.30 -7.57
C LEU A 79 11.89 -33.97 -8.90
N ARG A 80 12.81 -34.61 -9.60
CA ARG A 80 12.54 -35.30 -10.85
C ARG A 80 11.59 -36.50 -10.66
N TYR A 81 11.77 -37.22 -9.57
CA TYR A 81 10.89 -38.33 -9.20
C TYR A 81 9.49 -37.83 -8.86
N GLY A 82 9.38 -36.78 -8.01
CA GLY A 82 8.11 -36.14 -7.67
C GLY A 82 7.38 -35.62 -8.90
N PHE A 83 8.09 -34.95 -9.81
CA PHE A 83 7.51 -34.45 -11.06
C PHE A 83 6.98 -35.60 -11.96
N ARG A 84 7.71 -36.71 -12.06
CA ARG A 84 7.23 -37.88 -12.79
C ARG A 84 6.00 -38.53 -12.15
N MET A 85 5.94 -38.56 -10.82
CA MET A 85 4.77 -39.06 -10.10
C MET A 85 3.53 -38.21 -10.36
N LEU A 86 3.70 -36.89 -10.34
CA LEU A 86 2.63 -35.93 -10.67
C LEU A 86 2.11 -36.13 -12.10
N LEU A 87 3.01 -36.32 -13.08
CA LEU A 87 2.65 -36.57 -14.47
C LEU A 87 1.94 -37.91 -14.69
N LYS A 88 2.29 -38.94 -13.91
CA LYS A 88 1.65 -40.27 -14.00
C LYS A 88 0.22 -40.30 -13.46
N ASN A 89 -0.14 -39.36 -12.58
CA ASN A 89 -1.46 -39.28 -11.95
C ASN A 89 -2.12 -37.92 -12.20
N PRO A 90 -2.53 -37.62 -13.45
CA PRO A 90 -2.99 -36.27 -13.81
C PRO A 90 -4.25 -35.83 -13.04
N GLY A 91 -5.16 -36.73 -12.71
CA GLY A 91 -6.35 -36.42 -11.92
C GLY A 91 -6.03 -35.97 -10.50
N PHE A 92 -5.15 -36.70 -9.82
CA PHE A 92 -4.68 -36.35 -8.47
C PHE A 92 -3.89 -35.02 -8.47
N THR A 93 -3.05 -34.87 -9.47
CA THR A 93 -2.27 -33.63 -9.64
C THR A 93 -3.16 -32.43 -9.89
N ALA A 94 -4.19 -32.58 -10.72
CA ALA A 94 -5.16 -31.51 -10.98
C ALA A 94 -5.88 -31.08 -9.69
N VAL A 95 -6.31 -32.03 -8.86
CA VAL A 95 -6.95 -31.72 -7.57
C VAL A 95 -5.99 -30.94 -6.64
N ILE A 96 -4.75 -31.39 -6.51
CA ILE A 96 -3.73 -30.71 -5.67
C ILE A 96 -3.49 -29.28 -6.19
N VAL A 97 -3.26 -29.13 -7.50
CA VAL A 97 -2.98 -27.83 -8.11
C VAL A 97 -4.16 -26.88 -7.94
N LEU A 98 -5.39 -27.36 -8.18
CA LEU A 98 -6.59 -26.55 -8.00
C LEU A 98 -6.80 -26.13 -6.52
N THR A 99 -6.56 -27.04 -5.59
CA THR A 99 -6.69 -26.73 -4.16
C THR A 99 -5.66 -25.68 -3.72
N LEU A 100 -4.41 -25.85 -4.15
CA LEU A 100 -3.35 -24.89 -3.88
C LEU A 100 -3.60 -23.54 -4.56
N ALA A 101 -4.01 -23.58 -5.84
CA ALA A 101 -4.32 -22.34 -6.58
C ALA A 101 -5.48 -21.58 -5.95
N LEU A 102 -6.54 -22.28 -5.49
CA LEU A 102 -7.66 -21.66 -4.81
C LEU A 102 -7.22 -21.06 -3.45
N GLY A 103 -6.47 -21.83 -2.65
CA GLY A 103 -6.00 -21.37 -1.33
C GLY A 103 -5.05 -20.18 -1.43
N ILE A 104 -4.05 -20.24 -2.29
CA ILE A 104 -3.09 -19.16 -2.49
C ILE A 104 -3.77 -17.97 -3.17
N GLY A 105 -4.60 -18.23 -4.20
CA GLY A 105 -5.30 -17.18 -4.95
C GLY A 105 -6.29 -16.39 -4.07
N ALA A 106 -7.08 -17.06 -3.24
CA ALA A 106 -8.00 -16.40 -2.31
C ALA A 106 -7.25 -15.52 -1.30
N ASN A 107 -6.18 -16.04 -0.69
CA ASN A 107 -5.37 -15.26 0.26
C ASN A 107 -4.67 -14.08 -0.42
N ALA A 108 -4.12 -14.28 -1.62
CA ALA A 108 -3.48 -13.20 -2.39
C ALA A 108 -4.49 -12.11 -2.78
N ALA A 109 -5.71 -12.48 -3.18
CA ALA A 109 -6.78 -11.53 -3.50
C ALA A 109 -7.20 -10.73 -2.26
N LEU A 110 -7.43 -11.38 -1.12
CA LEU A 110 -7.76 -10.71 0.13
C LEU A 110 -6.64 -9.76 0.56
N PHE A 111 -5.38 -10.21 0.51
CA PHE A 111 -4.23 -9.36 0.85
C PHE A 111 -4.10 -8.17 -0.10
N SER A 112 -4.34 -8.38 -1.40
CA SER A 112 -4.32 -7.30 -2.39
C SER A 112 -5.36 -6.23 -2.11
N ILE A 113 -6.59 -6.64 -1.72
CA ILE A 113 -7.67 -5.71 -1.34
C ILE A 113 -7.27 -4.95 -0.06
N VAL A 114 -6.83 -5.66 0.98
CA VAL A 114 -6.41 -5.05 2.24
C VAL A 114 -5.25 -4.09 2.02
N ASN A 115 -4.25 -4.50 1.25
CA ASN A 115 -3.10 -3.65 0.93
C ASN A 115 -3.52 -2.41 0.13
N GLY A 116 -4.40 -2.58 -0.88
CA GLY A 116 -4.85 -1.48 -1.72
C GLY A 116 -5.76 -0.47 -1.03
N VAL A 117 -6.52 -0.89 -0.01
CA VAL A 117 -7.53 -0.05 0.66
C VAL A 117 -7.06 0.45 2.02
N LEU A 118 -6.39 -0.40 2.83
CA LEU A 118 -6.02 -0.06 4.21
C LEU A 118 -4.53 0.30 4.38
N LEU A 119 -3.64 -0.37 3.64
CA LEU A 119 -2.20 -0.26 3.90
C LEU A 119 -1.51 0.75 2.98
N ASN A 120 -2.04 0.99 1.78
CA ASN A 120 -1.48 2.03 0.93
C ASN A 120 -1.84 3.41 1.47
N PRO A 121 -0.87 4.25 1.78
CA PRO A 121 -1.13 5.63 2.18
C PRO A 121 -1.85 6.36 1.05
N LEU A 122 -2.69 7.32 1.43
CA LEU A 122 -3.33 8.21 0.45
C LEU A 122 -2.23 8.87 -0.41
N PRO A 123 -2.46 9.08 -1.73
CA PRO A 123 -1.47 9.64 -2.65
C PRO A 123 -1.29 11.16 -2.46
N TYR A 124 -1.12 11.59 -1.22
CA TYR A 124 -0.91 12.99 -0.83
C TYR A 124 0.45 13.16 -0.15
N PRO A 125 1.06 14.35 -0.20
CA PRO A 125 2.41 14.58 0.35
C PRO A 125 2.56 14.26 1.84
N GLN A 126 1.50 14.44 2.63
CA GLN A 126 1.51 14.24 4.09
C GLN A 126 0.21 13.56 4.56
N PRO A 127 -0.05 12.32 4.18
CA PRO A 127 -1.33 11.66 4.44
C PRO A 127 -1.62 11.49 5.94
N ASP A 128 -0.58 11.27 6.75
CA ASP A 128 -0.69 11.06 8.20
C ASP A 128 -1.09 12.34 8.96
N GLN A 129 -0.98 13.51 8.34
CA GLN A 129 -1.40 14.79 8.91
C GLN A 129 -2.81 15.20 8.50
N LEU A 130 -3.44 14.45 7.59
CA LEU A 130 -4.79 14.72 7.13
C LEU A 130 -5.80 14.01 8.01
N ILE A 131 -6.72 14.76 8.57
CA ILE A 131 -7.84 14.23 9.35
C ILE A 131 -9.18 14.70 8.78
N THR A 132 -10.18 13.84 8.86
CA THR A 132 -11.55 14.20 8.48
C THR A 132 -12.36 14.51 9.72
N LEU A 133 -13.00 15.68 9.71
CA LEU A 133 -13.88 16.12 10.80
C LEU A 133 -15.33 15.83 10.42
N HIS A 134 -16.10 15.33 11.38
CA HIS A 134 -17.53 15.10 11.26
C HIS A 134 -18.26 15.73 12.43
N GLN A 135 -19.47 16.21 12.20
CA GLN A 135 -20.34 16.63 13.27
C GLN A 135 -21.08 15.41 13.85
N SER A 136 -21.09 15.29 15.17
CA SER A 136 -21.88 14.28 15.89
C SER A 136 -23.02 14.92 16.64
N LYS A 137 -24.19 14.27 16.66
CA LYS A 137 -25.36 14.63 17.46
C LYS A 137 -25.81 13.38 18.22
N PRO A 138 -26.56 13.52 19.33
CA PRO A 138 -26.99 12.38 20.15
C PRO A 138 -27.67 11.24 19.38
N ASN A 139 -28.37 11.55 18.28
CA ASN A 139 -29.05 10.56 17.43
C ASN A 139 -28.40 10.38 16.07
N PHE A 140 -27.21 10.94 15.84
CA PHE A 140 -26.52 10.90 14.56
C PHE A 140 -25.01 10.82 14.78
N ALA A 141 -24.45 9.62 14.62
CA ALA A 141 -23.02 9.38 14.89
C ALA A 141 -22.07 10.20 13.97
N THR A 142 -22.48 10.42 12.73
CA THR A 142 -21.70 11.14 11.72
C THR A 142 -22.60 11.97 10.84
N GLY A 143 -22.49 13.30 10.90
CA GLY A 143 -23.22 14.22 10.07
C GLY A 143 -22.34 15.17 9.27
N ALA A 144 -22.86 15.68 8.16
CA ALA A 144 -22.21 16.73 7.39
C ALA A 144 -22.18 18.04 8.22
N ILE A 145 -21.05 18.73 8.12
CA ILE A 145 -20.88 20.04 8.81
C ILE A 145 -21.52 21.12 7.95
N PRO A 146 -22.47 21.90 8.49
CA PRO A 146 -23.00 23.08 7.80
C PRO A 146 -21.88 24.09 7.55
N TYR A 147 -21.95 24.80 6.42
CA TYR A 147 -20.92 25.78 6.07
C TYR A 147 -20.73 26.91 7.10
N PRO A 148 -21.80 27.47 7.72
CA PRO A 148 -21.63 28.44 8.79
C PRO A 148 -20.82 27.89 9.98
N ASN A 149 -21.13 26.67 10.44
CA ASN A 149 -20.39 26.04 11.53
C ASN A 149 -18.91 25.82 11.18
N PHE A 150 -18.62 25.47 9.92
CA PHE A 150 -17.24 25.37 9.44
C PHE A 150 -16.52 26.73 9.54
N LEU A 151 -17.16 27.82 9.19
CA LEU A 151 -16.57 29.16 9.29
C LEU A 151 -16.28 29.54 10.75
N ASP A 152 -17.16 29.20 11.68
CA ASP A 152 -16.95 29.42 13.11
C ASP A 152 -15.76 28.56 13.61
N TRP A 153 -15.74 27.28 13.26
CA TRP A 153 -14.64 26.41 13.61
C TRP A 153 -13.31 26.90 13.04
N LYS A 154 -13.31 27.35 11.78
CA LYS A 154 -12.11 27.91 11.15
C LYS A 154 -11.60 29.15 11.85
N LYS A 155 -12.51 30.04 12.32
CA LYS A 155 -12.19 31.27 13.05
C LYS A 155 -11.62 30.97 14.44
N GLU A 156 -12.16 29.99 15.14
CA GLU A 156 -11.74 29.61 16.49
C GLU A 156 -10.61 28.57 16.51
N ASN A 157 -10.21 28.07 15.36
CA ASN A 157 -9.18 27.04 15.22
C ASN A 157 -7.83 27.48 15.80
N ARG A 158 -7.30 26.67 16.71
CA ARG A 158 -5.94 26.82 17.28
C ARG A 158 -5.12 25.53 17.15
N THR A 159 -5.71 24.47 16.63
CA THR A 159 -5.13 23.11 16.63
C THR A 159 -4.61 22.72 15.26
N PHE A 160 -5.32 23.09 14.20
CA PHE A 160 -5.00 22.70 12.84
C PHE A 160 -4.28 23.82 12.11
N SER A 161 -3.28 23.47 11.32
CA SER A 161 -2.53 24.43 10.48
C SER A 161 -3.42 25.04 9.40
N SER A 162 -4.36 24.27 8.86
CA SER A 162 -5.36 24.72 7.89
C SER A 162 -6.59 23.82 7.94
N MET A 163 -7.73 24.36 7.53
CA MET A 163 -9.00 23.65 7.46
C MET A 163 -9.65 23.89 6.10
N ALA A 164 -10.24 22.84 5.53
CA ALA A 164 -10.97 22.92 4.28
C ALA A 164 -12.28 22.14 4.36
N ILE A 165 -13.26 22.54 3.58
CA ILE A 165 -14.55 21.85 3.48
C ILE A 165 -14.83 21.51 2.01
N SER A 166 -15.50 20.38 1.80
CA SER A 166 -16.00 19.98 0.48
C SER A 166 -17.41 19.41 0.57
N ARG A 167 -18.22 19.65 -0.46
CA ARG A 167 -19.57 19.12 -0.59
C ARG A 167 -19.80 18.62 -2.01
N GLY A 168 -20.38 17.43 -2.16
CA GLY A 168 -20.80 16.88 -3.45
C GLY A 168 -21.93 17.71 -4.06
N ALA A 169 -21.92 17.84 -5.36
CA ALA A 169 -22.94 18.48 -6.18
C ALA A 169 -22.92 17.88 -7.58
N SER A 170 -24.07 17.94 -8.30
CA SER A 170 -24.13 17.56 -9.70
C SER A 170 -24.54 18.79 -10.49
N PHE A 171 -24.07 18.91 -11.71
CA PHE A 171 -24.27 20.07 -12.57
C PHE A 171 -24.63 19.63 -13.98
N SER A 172 -25.48 20.41 -14.64
CA SER A 172 -25.75 20.24 -16.07
C SER A 172 -24.69 21.03 -16.86
N LEU A 173 -23.88 20.35 -17.64
CA LEU A 173 -22.83 20.92 -18.48
C LEU A 173 -23.39 21.26 -19.86
N PHE A 174 -23.24 22.50 -20.27
CA PHE A 174 -23.63 23.01 -21.60
C PHE A 174 -22.45 23.66 -22.31
N GLY A 175 -22.52 23.73 -23.64
CA GLY A 175 -21.55 24.45 -24.48
C GLY A 175 -20.24 23.75 -24.78
N ALA A 176 -20.05 22.51 -24.31
CA ALA A 176 -18.89 21.67 -24.61
C ALA A 176 -19.30 20.34 -25.27
N GLY A 177 -20.08 20.42 -26.35
CA GLY A 177 -20.71 19.27 -27.02
C GLY A 177 -22.15 19.04 -26.62
N GLU A 178 -22.60 17.78 -26.62
CA GLU A 178 -23.94 17.44 -26.14
C GLU A 178 -24.07 17.75 -24.61
N PRO A 179 -25.24 18.26 -24.18
CA PRO A 179 -25.49 18.47 -22.77
C PRO A 179 -25.37 17.19 -21.99
N GLU A 180 -24.64 17.23 -20.89
CA GLU A 180 -24.46 16.06 -19.99
C GLU A 180 -24.51 16.48 -18.53
N GLN A 181 -24.88 15.55 -17.67
CA GLN A 181 -24.78 15.72 -16.23
C GLN A 181 -23.39 15.32 -15.76
N VAL A 182 -22.69 16.20 -15.07
CA VAL A 182 -21.34 15.99 -14.55
C VAL A 182 -21.37 16.04 -13.01
N ASP A 183 -20.60 15.14 -12.40
CA ASP A 183 -20.41 15.18 -10.98
C ASP A 183 -19.38 16.24 -10.62
N GLY A 184 -19.71 17.03 -9.60
CA GLY A 184 -18.85 18.09 -9.15
C GLY A 184 -18.78 18.21 -7.63
N ARG A 185 -17.90 19.08 -7.18
CA ARG A 185 -17.78 19.41 -5.76
C ARG A 185 -17.62 20.92 -5.57
N ARG A 186 -18.26 21.39 -4.49
CA ARG A 186 -18.04 22.73 -3.98
C ARG A 186 -17.03 22.66 -2.87
N VAL A 187 -15.97 23.45 -2.94
CA VAL A 187 -14.83 23.39 -2.02
C VAL A 187 -14.45 24.78 -1.52
N SER A 188 -13.89 24.85 -0.32
CA SER A 188 -13.25 26.09 0.15
C SER A 188 -11.97 26.37 -0.65
N ALA A 189 -11.53 27.62 -0.69
CA ALA A 189 -10.36 28.04 -1.47
C ALA A 189 -9.10 27.25 -1.09
N GLU A 190 -8.93 26.91 0.19
CA GLU A 190 -7.77 26.19 0.71
C GLU A 190 -7.79 24.69 0.47
N PHE A 191 -8.87 24.12 -0.10
CA PHE A 191 -9.09 22.68 -0.18
C PHE A 191 -7.91 21.93 -0.82
N PHE A 192 -7.44 22.37 -1.97
CA PHE A 192 -6.33 21.71 -2.66
C PHE A 192 -4.98 21.97 -1.97
N SER A 193 -4.82 23.13 -1.35
CA SER A 193 -3.61 23.46 -0.59
C SER A 193 -3.49 22.60 0.67
N VAL A 194 -4.60 22.31 1.36
CA VAL A 194 -4.64 21.39 2.51
C VAL A 194 -4.23 19.98 2.09
N LEU A 195 -4.66 19.53 0.92
CA LEU A 195 -4.28 18.22 0.37
C LEU A 195 -2.87 18.21 -0.23
N GLY A 196 -2.21 19.36 -0.38
CA GLY A 196 -0.92 19.47 -1.06
C GLY A 196 -0.99 19.22 -2.56
N VAL A 197 -2.19 19.39 -3.18
CA VAL A 197 -2.41 19.13 -4.60
C VAL A 197 -2.19 20.40 -5.40
N GLN A 198 -1.36 20.30 -6.45
CA GLN A 198 -1.17 21.36 -7.42
C GLN A 198 -1.84 20.97 -8.76
N PRO A 199 -2.51 21.90 -9.44
CA PRO A 199 -3.02 21.65 -10.78
C PRO A 199 -1.89 21.29 -11.76
N ALA A 200 -2.18 20.41 -12.70
CA ALA A 200 -1.27 20.09 -13.82
C ALA A 200 -1.13 21.25 -14.80
N LEU A 201 -2.20 22.04 -14.96
CA LEU A 201 -2.23 23.27 -15.76
C LEU A 201 -2.97 24.37 -14.98
N GLY A 202 -2.54 25.60 -15.13
CA GLY A 202 -3.18 26.73 -14.49
C GLY A 202 -2.83 26.90 -13.01
N ARG A 203 -3.81 27.26 -12.18
CA ARG A 203 -3.63 27.58 -10.76
C ARG A 203 -4.74 27.02 -9.89
N ASN A 204 -4.48 26.92 -8.59
CA ASN A 204 -5.48 26.66 -7.57
C ASN A 204 -6.38 27.90 -7.33
N PHE A 205 -7.44 27.70 -6.53
CA PHE A 205 -8.24 28.82 -6.04
C PHE A 205 -7.39 29.77 -5.20
N ALA A 206 -7.55 31.06 -5.44
CA ALA A 206 -6.93 32.08 -4.62
C ALA A 206 -7.76 32.34 -3.35
N PRO A 207 -7.13 32.80 -2.25
CA PRO A 207 -7.84 33.21 -1.05
C PRO A 207 -8.96 34.21 -1.39
N GLY A 208 -10.18 33.93 -0.90
CA GLY A 208 -11.35 34.76 -1.13
C GLY A 208 -12.13 34.46 -2.42
N GLU A 209 -11.67 33.59 -3.30
CA GLU A 209 -12.46 33.14 -4.47
C GLU A 209 -13.69 32.32 -4.06
N ASP A 210 -13.72 31.80 -2.82
CA ASP A 210 -14.89 31.18 -2.18
C ASP A 210 -15.80 32.17 -1.42
N ALA A 211 -15.45 33.43 -1.42
CA ALA A 211 -16.31 34.48 -0.82
C ALA A 211 -17.51 34.81 -1.71
N ARG A 212 -18.55 35.40 -1.11
CA ARG A 212 -19.72 35.95 -1.83
C ARG A 212 -19.27 37.00 -2.84
N GLY A 213 -19.74 36.89 -4.07
CA GLY A 213 -19.47 37.87 -5.12
C GLY A 213 -18.13 37.70 -5.86
N ALA A 214 -17.31 36.75 -5.47
CA ALA A 214 -16.08 36.41 -6.23
C ALA A 214 -16.41 35.99 -7.66
N GLY A 215 -15.47 36.13 -8.59
CA GLY A 215 -15.62 35.74 -10.01
C GLY A 215 -16.02 34.26 -10.19
N PRO A 216 -16.78 33.90 -11.23
CA PRO A 216 -17.16 32.51 -11.50
C PRO A 216 -15.97 31.73 -12.06
N VAL A 217 -15.32 30.95 -11.20
CA VAL A 217 -14.14 30.13 -11.56
C VAL A 217 -14.39 28.66 -11.29
N VAL A 218 -13.72 27.79 -12.03
CA VAL A 218 -13.81 26.33 -11.91
C VAL A 218 -12.47 25.66 -12.17
N LEU A 219 -12.18 24.59 -11.43
CA LEU A 219 -11.14 23.61 -11.73
C LEU A 219 -11.79 22.38 -12.34
N ILE A 220 -11.19 21.79 -13.35
CA ILE A 220 -11.69 20.59 -14.01
C ILE A 220 -10.77 19.40 -13.79
N SER A 221 -11.33 18.20 -13.83
CA SER A 221 -10.55 16.96 -13.78
C SER A 221 -9.75 16.75 -15.06
N ALA A 222 -8.70 15.92 -14.99
CA ALA A 222 -7.95 15.49 -16.18
C ALA A 222 -8.87 14.74 -17.16
N ASP A 223 -9.82 13.95 -16.63
CA ASP A 223 -10.75 13.17 -17.46
C ASP A 223 -11.71 14.06 -18.25
N LEU A 224 -12.31 15.08 -17.61
CA LEU A 224 -13.17 16.06 -18.31
C LEU A 224 -12.37 16.86 -19.33
N TRP A 225 -11.15 17.28 -18.98
CA TRP A 225 -10.25 17.98 -19.89
C TRP A 225 -9.93 17.15 -21.13
N GLN A 226 -9.65 15.86 -20.96
CA GLN A 226 -9.39 14.96 -22.09
C GLN A 226 -10.65 14.73 -22.92
N ARG A 227 -11.81 14.43 -22.29
CA ARG A 227 -13.07 14.11 -22.97
C ARG A 227 -13.64 15.29 -23.77
N LYS A 228 -13.65 16.49 -23.16
CA LYS A 228 -14.34 17.65 -23.74
C LYS A 228 -13.44 18.63 -24.44
N PHE A 229 -12.16 18.67 -24.11
CA PHE A 229 -11.21 19.66 -24.65
C PHE A 229 -10.02 19.01 -25.34
N GLY A 230 -10.00 17.68 -25.51
CA GLY A 230 -8.95 16.96 -26.23
C GLY A 230 -7.55 17.16 -25.65
N ALA A 231 -7.46 17.37 -24.34
CA ALA A 231 -6.22 17.65 -23.62
C ALA A 231 -5.45 18.90 -24.15
N SER A 232 -6.17 19.88 -24.72
CA SER A 232 -5.56 21.10 -25.19
C SER A 232 -5.09 22.02 -24.09
N SER A 233 -3.87 22.53 -24.16
CA SER A 233 -3.32 23.51 -23.21
C SER A 233 -4.08 24.85 -23.16
N ASP A 234 -4.81 25.18 -24.25
CA ASP A 234 -5.57 26.42 -24.35
C ASP A 234 -6.87 26.42 -23.57
N VAL A 235 -7.12 25.41 -22.74
CA VAL A 235 -8.33 25.27 -21.92
C VAL A 235 -8.41 26.34 -20.83
N ILE A 236 -7.28 26.82 -20.34
CA ILE A 236 -7.22 27.84 -19.31
C ILE A 236 -7.80 29.17 -19.82
N GLY A 237 -8.75 29.75 -19.05
CA GLY A 237 -9.47 30.96 -19.43
C GLY A 237 -10.70 30.71 -20.29
N LYS A 238 -10.90 29.53 -20.86
CA LYS A 238 -12.15 29.19 -21.54
C LYS A 238 -13.32 29.14 -20.56
N SER A 239 -14.50 29.43 -21.08
CA SER A 239 -15.74 29.37 -20.31
C SER A 239 -16.38 27.99 -20.35
N LEU A 240 -16.83 27.51 -19.19
CA LEU A 240 -17.63 26.30 -19.02
C LEU A 240 -19.00 26.68 -18.45
N THR A 241 -20.07 26.29 -19.11
CA THR A 241 -21.43 26.61 -18.62
C THR A 241 -21.96 25.45 -17.77
N LEU A 242 -22.19 25.73 -16.50
CA LEU A 242 -22.72 24.78 -15.52
C LEU A 242 -24.00 25.36 -14.93
N ASP A 243 -25.14 24.64 -15.03
CA ASP A 243 -26.47 25.10 -14.58
C ASP A 243 -26.78 26.52 -15.06
N ASP A 244 -26.65 26.76 -16.37
CA ASP A 244 -26.90 28.05 -17.05
C ASP A 244 -25.98 29.22 -16.61
N LYS A 245 -24.91 28.95 -15.85
CA LYS A 245 -23.93 29.95 -15.44
C LYS A 245 -22.56 29.66 -16.06
N SER A 246 -21.94 30.71 -16.57
CA SER A 246 -20.61 30.61 -17.15
C SER A 246 -19.51 30.72 -16.10
N TYR A 247 -18.57 29.79 -16.08
CA TYR A 247 -17.41 29.74 -15.19
C TYR A 247 -16.12 29.73 -16.02
N ALA A 248 -15.15 30.52 -15.61
CA ALA A 248 -13.82 30.49 -16.23
C ALA A 248 -13.03 29.30 -15.70
N ILE A 249 -12.47 28.49 -16.60
CA ILE A 249 -11.56 27.39 -16.25
C ILE A 249 -10.22 27.99 -15.83
N ILE A 250 -9.82 27.85 -14.56
CA ILE A 250 -8.58 28.40 -14.03
C ILE A 250 -7.47 27.36 -13.87
N GLY A 251 -7.80 26.07 -13.94
CA GLY A 251 -6.82 25.00 -13.87
C GLY A 251 -7.40 23.63 -14.14
N VAL A 252 -6.50 22.70 -14.39
CA VAL A 252 -6.77 21.27 -14.61
C VAL A 252 -6.06 20.48 -13.52
N LEU A 253 -6.79 19.62 -12.84
CA LEU A 253 -6.23 18.77 -11.79
C LEU A 253 -5.40 17.62 -12.42
N PRO A 254 -4.36 17.14 -11.73
CA PRO A 254 -3.57 16.01 -12.21
C PRO A 254 -4.41 14.73 -12.22
N SER A 255 -4.12 13.81 -13.15
CA SER A 255 -4.80 12.51 -13.24
C SER A 255 -4.60 11.62 -12.02
N SER A 256 -3.56 11.88 -11.23
CA SER A 256 -3.30 11.22 -9.95
C SER A 256 -4.25 11.65 -8.82
N PHE A 257 -4.96 12.78 -8.97
CA PHE A 257 -5.91 13.27 -7.99
C PHE A 257 -7.21 12.47 -8.06
N ASN A 258 -7.44 11.63 -7.06
CA ASN A 258 -8.55 10.66 -7.07
C ASN A 258 -9.25 10.53 -5.71
N LEU A 259 -9.30 11.62 -4.92
CA LEU A 259 -9.98 11.62 -3.60
C LEU A 259 -11.46 11.29 -3.73
N TYR A 260 -12.09 11.83 -4.77
CA TYR A 260 -13.49 11.60 -5.10
C TYR A 260 -13.60 11.12 -6.53
N ARG A 261 -13.70 9.81 -6.72
CA ARG A 261 -13.77 9.19 -8.05
C ARG A 261 -14.98 9.72 -8.82
N GLY A 262 -14.79 9.99 -10.10
CA GLY A 262 -15.85 10.45 -11.02
C GLY A 262 -16.20 11.93 -10.87
N THR A 263 -15.49 12.71 -10.04
CA THR A 263 -15.73 14.15 -9.95
C THR A 263 -15.05 14.88 -11.11
N ASP A 264 -15.85 15.52 -11.93
CA ASP A 264 -15.41 16.23 -13.14
C ASP A 264 -15.06 17.71 -12.89
N VAL A 265 -15.79 18.38 -11.98
CA VAL A 265 -15.64 19.82 -11.76
C VAL A 265 -15.55 20.17 -10.26
N TYR A 266 -14.70 21.14 -9.95
CA TYR A 266 -14.55 21.70 -8.61
C TYR A 266 -14.78 23.21 -8.67
N MET A 267 -15.65 23.72 -7.82
CA MET A 267 -15.97 25.13 -7.77
C MET A 267 -15.98 25.66 -6.34
N PRO A 268 -15.78 26.97 -6.15
CA PRO A 268 -15.80 27.58 -4.83
C PRO A 268 -17.15 27.42 -4.12
N ILE A 269 -17.11 27.11 -2.82
CA ILE A 269 -18.31 26.80 -2.01
C ILE A 269 -19.20 28.04 -1.77
N GLY A 270 -18.62 29.22 -1.67
CA GLY A 270 -19.35 30.47 -1.35
C GLY A 270 -20.39 30.90 -2.37
N LYS A 271 -20.42 30.25 -3.55
CA LYS A 271 -21.49 30.44 -4.55
C LYS A 271 -22.65 29.47 -4.41
N TRP A 272 -22.69 28.72 -3.33
CA TRP A 272 -23.78 27.80 -3.08
C TRP A 272 -24.98 28.59 -2.57
N ARG A 273 -25.94 28.77 -3.47
CA ARG A 273 -27.22 29.40 -3.30
C ARG A 273 -27.16 30.92 -2.95
N ASN A 274 -27.62 31.72 -3.85
CA ASN A 274 -28.19 33.02 -3.46
C ASN A 274 -29.45 32.72 -2.67
N LEU A 275 -29.32 32.37 -1.38
CA LEU A 275 -30.42 32.46 -0.45
C LEU A 275 -30.72 33.93 -0.38
N THR A 276 -31.91 34.32 -0.75
CA THR A 276 -32.44 35.66 -0.47
C THR A 276 -32.39 35.88 1.03
N GLU A 277 -32.35 37.13 1.47
CA GLU A 277 -32.34 37.47 2.90
C GLU A 277 -33.53 36.83 3.63
N ASP A 278 -34.66 36.68 2.92
CA ASP A 278 -35.88 36.03 3.41
C ASP A 278 -35.69 34.50 3.60
N GLU A 279 -35.02 33.81 2.71
CA GLU A 279 -34.72 32.39 2.87
C GLU A 279 -33.69 32.14 3.98
N MET A 280 -32.76 33.05 4.22
CA MET A 280 -31.84 33.00 5.36
C MET A 280 -32.59 33.22 6.67
N ASN A 281 -33.57 34.13 6.69
CA ASN A 281 -34.39 34.35 7.84
C ASN A 281 -35.31 33.17 8.17
N VAL A 282 -35.84 32.47 7.16
CA VAL A 282 -36.58 31.21 7.33
C VAL A 282 -35.71 30.12 7.90
N ILE A 283 -34.48 29.95 7.37
CA ILE A 283 -33.54 28.93 7.88
C ILE A 283 -33.11 29.27 9.33
N ASN A 284 -32.82 30.53 9.60
CA ASN A 284 -32.48 30.99 10.95
C ASN A 284 -33.67 30.85 11.92
N SER A 285 -34.90 31.09 11.48
CA SER A 285 -36.11 30.87 12.30
C SER A 285 -36.34 29.39 12.60
N LEU A 286 -36.07 28.50 11.62
CA LEU A 286 -36.14 27.05 11.81
C LEU A 286 -35.01 26.53 12.73
N LEU A 287 -33.83 27.14 12.70
CA LEU A 287 -32.69 26.79 13.58
C LEU A 287 -32.94 27.33 15.02
N VAL A 288 -33.64 28.45 15.17
CA VAL A 288 -33.98 29.00 16.48
C VAL A 288 -35.17 28.23 17.10
N ASP A 289 -36.09 27.73 16.29
CA ASP A 289 -37.26 26.96 16.79
C ASP A 289 -36.94 25.52 17.16
N SER A 290 -35.74 25.03 16.80
CA SER A 290 -35.23 23.72 17.28
C SER A 290 -34.87 23.73 18.78
N SER A 291 -35.02 24.88 19.47
CA SER A 291 -34.95 24.95 20.93
C SER A 291 -36.26 24.52 21.62
N LYS A 292 -37.34 24.31 20.88
CA LYS A 292 -38.54 23.65 21.41
C LYS A 292 -38.26 22.13 21.43
N THR A 293 -38.13 21.64 22.64
CA THR A 293 -37.95 20.23 23.00
C THR A 293 -38.94 19.32 22.25
N PRO A 294 -38.53 18.12 21.80
CA PRO A 294 -39.40 17.12 21.20
C PRO A 294 -40.24 16.44 22.30
N LYS A 295 -41.32 17.11 22.76
CA LYS A 295 -42.30 16.55 23.67
C LYS A 295 -43.70 16.41 23.07
N GLU A 296 -43.84 16.59 21.77
CA GLU A 296 -45.15 16.50 21.10
C GLU A 296 -45.18 15.52 19.93
N PHE A 297 -44.35 14.47 19.94
CA PHE A 297 -44.53 13.30 19.08
C PHE A 297 -44.39 12.03 19.94
N GLU A 298 -45.37 11.77 20.79
CA GLU A 298 -45.82 10.46 21.24
C GLU A 298 -47.20 10.14 20.61
#